data_cb6005abf5778a97bc6b367d2a8b82a8
#
_entry.id   cb6005abf5778a97bc6b367d2a8b82a8
#
_cell.length_a   1.000
_cell.length_b   1.000
_cell.length_c   1.000
_cell.angle_alpha   90.00
_cell.angle_beta   90.00
_cell.angle_gamma   90.00
#
_symmetry.space_group_name_H-M   'P 1'
#
loop_
_entity.id
_entity.type
_entity.pdbx_description
1 polymer ?
#
loop_
_entity_poly.entity_id
_entity_poly.type
_entity_poly.pdbx_seq_one_letter_code
_entity_poly.pdbx_strand_id
1 'polypeptide(L)'
;AAAPEPSAQPQSMPAPSHFATPEPTAVEPQQDADPADRVTEDLNLPDISDAESGDDADTVSPGDTAEIDVAAVEAKLKDPGSTMSFEPLTDERIETDSTYDAGTTTQLMWGARSDVGCVRPHNEDSYLVQSPLFCVCDGMGGHAAGEVASSIAVETIAKTAPQSADAARLAAAVEAANAAVIEAALNGLGKPGMGCTATCAYIENDTLAIAHVGDSRAYLLHEGTLIRVTRDHSYVEELVDAGEITADEARVHPNRSVITRALGSDPAMYADHFTLHIEEGDRLILCSDGLSSMIPDSDIENIATQSSTAQICVDNLVDAALAAGGHDNVTVVVVDLVDDGVMREAKRVRRRNVTIAAILALVFVLVAGIWAYTGVTGSYYLGTYHGNVAVWRGLPGKTLGVELHWLESETSIKLSDLPEDTQNRLKAGIPQTNVDDAQDTISKYRHQIDEEQTRQVIDAQTIRDNTDQKSTSESDSEKTAEQSAEAEASDKN
;
A
#
# COMPACT_ATOMS: atom_id res chain seq x y z
N ALA A 1 56.47 -14.22 29.07
CA ALA A 1 55.96 -15.52 28.69
C ALA A 1 55.43 -16.21 29.94
N ALA A 2 54.16 -16.13 30.23
CA ALA A 2 53.48 -16.89 31.27
C ALA A 2 52.36 -17.66 30.61
N ALA A 3 52.27 -18.96 30.87
CA ALA A 3 51.29 -19.89 30.37
C ALA A 3 49.91 -19.69 30.98
N PRO A 4 48.79 -20.00 30.29
CA PRO A 4 47.46 -19.89 30.86
C PRO A 4 47.13 -21.11 31.72
N GLU A 5 46.38 -20.82 32.80
CA GLU A 5 45.84 -21.80 33.74
C GLU A 5 44.64 -22.58 33.13
N PRO A 6 44.34 -23.81 33.59
CA PRO A 6 43.32 -24.67 33.03
C PRO A 6 41.93 -24.35 33.54
N SER A 7 40.95 -24.41 32.66
CA SER A 7 39.51 -24.22 32.86
C SER A 7 38.90 -25.23 33.85
N ALA A 8 38.03 -24.71 34.73
CA ALA A 8 37.25 -25.47 35.72
C ALA A 8 36.15 -26.32 35.01
N GLN A 9 36.04 -27.56 35.47
CA GLN A 9 34.96 -28.51 35.10
C GLN A 9 33.62 -28.11 35.74
N PRO A 10 32.46 -28.31 35.07
CA PRO A 10 31.14 -28.09 35.70
C PRO A 10 30.82 -29.22 36.68
N GLN A 11 30.41 -28.81 37.87
CA GLN A 11 29.91 -29.69 38.93
C GLN A 11 28.54 -30.24 38.59
N SER A 12 28.40 -31.57 38.71
CA SER A 12 27.12 -32.30 38.57
C SER A 12 26.16 -31.98 39.73
N MET A 13 24.98 -31.51 39.41
CA MET A 13 23.84 -31.39 40.35
C MET A 13 23.25 -32.76 40.68
N PRO A 14 22.77 -32.99 41.92
CA PRO A 14 22.14 -34.28 42.30
C PRO A 14 20.70 -34.40 41.75
N ALA A 15 20.32 -35.58 41.35
CA ALA A 15 18.99 -35.95 40.89
C ALA A 15 17.91 -35.79 41.99
N PRO A 16 16.69 -35.32 41.64
CA PRO A 16 15.58 -35.30 42.58
C PRO A 16 15.01 -36.71 42.87
N SER A 17 14.73 -36.94 44.13
CA SER A 17 14.19 -38.14 44.74
C SER A 17 12.78 -38.46 44.24
N HIS A 18 12.54 -39.77 44.05
CA HIS A 18 11.30 -40.39 43.70
C HIS A 18 10.12 -39.94 44.57
N PHE A 19 9.04 -39.43 43.92
CA PHE A 19 7.70 -39.41 44.51
C PHE A 19 6.99 -40.68 44.10
N ALA A 20 6.46 -41.34 45.14
CA ALA A 20 5.71 -42.61 45.04
C ALA A 20 4.37 -42.36 44.33
N THR A 21 4.06 -43.21 43.35
CA THR A 21 2.78 -43.35 42.70
C THR A 21 1.78 -43.96 43.68
N PRO A 22 0.56 -43.41 43.88
CA PRO A 22 -0.50 -44.13 44.59
C PRO A 22 -1.13 -45.18 43.67
N GLU A 23 -1.30 -46.40 44.19
CA GLU A 23 -2.01 -47.50 43.56
C GLU A 23 -3.50 -47.16 43.33
N PRO A 24 -4.13 -47.65 42.24
CA PRO A 24 -5.56 -47.46 42.00
C PRO A 24 -6.36 -48.38 42.90
N THR A 25 -7.20 -47.79 43.75
CA THR A 25 -8.21 -48.50 44.53
C THR A 25 -9.33 -48.95 43.59
N ALA A 26 -9.56 -50.25 43.54
CA ALA A 26 -10.68 -50.87 42.84
C ALA A 26 -12.01 -50.45 43.46
N VAL A 27 -12.91 -49.87 42.67
CA VAL A 27 -14.30 -49.63 43.02
C VAL A 27 -15.15 -50.73 42.37
N GLU A 28 -15.86 -51.50 43.21
CA GLU A 28 -16.83 -52.52 42.81
C GLU A 28 -18.03 -51.90 42.05
N PRO A 29 -18.62 -52.56 41.08
CA PRO A 29 -19.78 -52.08 40.34
C PRO A 29 -21.06 -52.19 41.21
N GLN A 30 -21.74 -51.08 41.39
CA GLN A 30 -23.12 -51.07 41.91
C GLN A 30 -24.11 -51.36 40.79
N GLN A 31 -25.00 -52.24 41.09
CA GLN A 31 -26.07 -52.75 40.25
C GLN A 31 -27.19 -51.77 40.00
N ASP A 32 -27.77 -51.94 38.84
CA ASP A 32 -28.95 -51.32 38.24
C ASP A 32 -30.07 -50.97 39.21
N ALA A 33 -30.61 -49.75 39.07
CA ALA A 33 -31.94 -49.40 39.58
C ALA A 33 -32.75 -48.79 38.40
N ASP A 34 -33.87 -49.48 38.18
CA ASP A 34 -34.93 -49.27 37.20
C ASP A 34 -35.51 -47.83 37.23
N PRO A 35 -35.68 -47.17 36.09
CA PRO A 35 -36.31 -45.81 36.04
C PRO A 35 -37.83 -45.94 35.77
N ALA A 36 -38.61 -46.28 36.76
CA ALA A 36 -40.05 -46.15 36.75
C ALA A 36 -40.50 -45.58 38.08
N ASP A 37 -40.49 -44.32 38.26
CA ASP A 37 -41.36 -43.53 39.13
C ASP A 37 -40.79 -42.08 39.27
N ARG A 38 -41.23 -41.18 38.44
CA ARG A 38 -41.29 -39.77 38.78
C ARG A 38 -42.61 -39.17 38.29
N VAL A 39 -43.36 -38.85 39.27
CA VAL A 39 -44.62 -38.13 39.31
C VAL A 39 -44.63 -36.92 38.40
N THR A 40 -45.60 -36.85 37.51
CA THR A 40 -46.02 -35.69 36.75
C THR A 40 -46.71 -34.70 37.68
N GLU A 41 -46.13 -33.54 37.93
CA GLU A 41 -46.85 -32.37 38.42
C GLU A 41 -47.46 -31.61 37.22
N ASP A 42 -48.76 -31.56 37.18
CA ASP A 42 -49.57 -30.80 36.24
C ASP A 42 -49.36 -29.29 36.44
N LEU A 43 -48.76 -28.64 35.45
CA LEU A 43 -48.84 -27.18 35.28
C LEU A 43 -49.90 -26.84 34.26
N ASN A 44 -51.03 -26.38 34.79
CA ASN A 44 -52.21 -25.83 34.12
C ASN A 44 -51.82 -24.64 33.22
N LEU A 45 -51.93 -24.81 31.91
CA LEU A 45 -51.89 -23.72 30.94
C LEU A 45 -53.33 -23.36 30.57
N PRO A 46 -53.70 -22.06 30.54
CA PRO A 46 -55.03 -21.64 30.11
C PRO A 46 -55.21 -21.78 28.60
N ASP A 47 -56.30 -22.43 28.25
CA ASP A 47 -56.88 -22.59 26.92
C ASP A 47 -57.25 -21.19 26.35
N ILE A 48 -56.75 -20.80 25.22
CA ILE A 48 -57.21 -19.65 24.43
C ILE A 48 -57.65 -20.20 23.07
N SER A 49 -58.87 -20.65 23.03
CA SER A 49 -59.62 -20.75 21.79
C SER A 49 -60.42 -19.45 21.61
N ASP A 50 -60.48 -19.02 20.36
CA ASP A 50 -61.36 -18.02 19.78
C ASP A 50 -60.95 -16.51 19.90
N ALA A 51 -60.37 -16.03 18.80
CA ALA A 51 -60.62 -14.69 18.32
C ALA A 51 -60.63 -14.65 16.79
N GLU A 52 -61.75 -14.20 16.29
CA GLU A 52 -62.17 -14.14 14.89
C GLU A 52 -61.36 -13.17 14.03
N SER A 53 -61.39 -13.47 12.72
CA SER A 53 -61.06 -12.63 11.57
C SER A 53 -61.50 -11.18 11.68
N GLY A 54 -60.60 -10.28 11.35
CA GLY A 54 -60.89 -8.89 11.06
C GLY A 54 -59.93 -8.35 10.00
N ASP A 55 -60.44 -8.25 8.78
CA ASP A 55 -59.88 -7.44 7.70
C ASP A 55 -59.78 -6.00 8.15
N ASP A 56 -58.61 -5.40 8.04
CA ASP A 56 -58.49 -3.98 7.61
C ASP A 56 -57.08 -3.69 7.11
N ALA A 57 -57.06 -3.30 5.85
CA ALA A 57 -55.87 -2.77 5.17
C ALA A 57 -55.54 -1.38 5.70
N ASP A 58 -54.32 -1.14 6.14
CA ASP A 58 -53.76 0.19 6.06
C ASP A 58 -52.23 0.18 5.79
N THR A 59 -51.88 0.88 4.76
CA THR A 59 -50.60 1.07 4.13
C THR A 59 -49.62 1.74 5.07
N VAL A 60 -48.53 1.04 5.39
CA VAL A 60 -47.30 1.61 5.91
C VAL A 60 -46.19 1.27 4.94
N SER A 61 -45.58 2.28 4.35
CA SER A 61 -44.37 2.16 3.52
C SER A 61 -43.23 1.56 4.33
N PRO A 62 -42.61 0.46 3.90
CA PRO A 62 -41.45 -0.08 4.59
C PRO A 62 -40.17 0.56 4.04
N GLY A 63 -39.33 1.00 4.94
CA GLY A 63 -37.90 1.00 4.64
C GLY A 63 -37.48 -0.44 4.32
N ASP A 64 -36.81 -0.65 3.20
CA ASP A 64 -36.35 -1.96 2.71
C ASP A 64 -35.55 -2.71 3.77
N THR A 65 -36.22 -3.52 4.55
CA THR A 65 -35.65 -4.69 5.20
C THR A 65 -35.84 -5.86 4.22
N ALA A 66 -34.75 -6.38 3.67
CA ALA A 66 -34.83 -7.56 2.82
C ALA A 66 -35.51 -8.71 3.60
N GLU A 67 -36.70 -9.07 3.18
CA GLU A 67 -37.47 -10.19 3.73
C GLU A 67 -36.66 -11.48 3.45
N ILE A 68 -36.25 -12.17 4.52
CA ILE A 68 -35.52 -13.44 4.40
C ILE A 68 -36.50 -14.44 3.79
N ASP A 69 -36.15 -15.00 2.64
CA ASP A 69 -36.94 -16.07 2.02
C ASP A 69 -36.78 -17.36 2.83
N VAL A 70 -37.69 -17.55 3.76
CA VAL A 70 -37.75 -18.72 4.66
C VAL A 70 -37.78 -20.03 3.87
N ALA A 71 -38.40 -20.03 2.67
CA ALA A 71 -38.45 -21.22 1.82
C ALA A 71 -37.08 -21.55 1.20
N ALA A 72 -36.25 -20.52 0.92
CA ALA A 72 -34.90 -20.71 0.44
C ALA A 72 -33.97 -21.22 1.56
N VAL A 73 -34.18 -20.76 2.81
CA VAL A 73 -33.45 -21.24 3.98
C VAL A 73 -33.85 -22.69 4.31
N GLU A 74 -35.14 -23.04 4.29
CA GLU A 74 -35.60 -24.42 4.48
C GLU A 74 -35.13 -25.38 3.36
N ALA A 75 -35.01 -24.87 2.11
CA ALA A 75 -34.48 -25.67 1.01
C ALA A 75 -32.98 -25.95 1.20
N LYS A 76 -32.22 -24.97 1.71
CA LYS A 76 -30.78 -25.14 2.06
C LYS A 76 -30.54 -25.97 3.30
N LEU A 77 -31.44 -25.98 4.27
CA LEU A 77 -31.39 -26.88 5.43
C LEU A 77 -31.53 -28.36 5.04
N LYS A 78 -32.10 -28.62 3.86
CA LYS A 78 -32.22 -30.00 3.29
C LYS A 78 -31.03 -30.39 2.41
N ASP A 79 -30.22 -29.41 1.98
CA ASP A 79 -29.00 -29.60 1.18
C ASP A 79 -28.01 -28.46 1.52
N PRO A 80 -27.38 -28.48 2.69
CA PRO A 80 -26.56 -27.40 3.17
C PRO A 80 -25.26 -27.28 2.36
N GLY A 81 -25.20 -26.28 1.52
CA GLY A 81 -23.94 -25.72 1.02
C GLY A 81 -23.33 -26.38 -0.20
N SER A 82 -23.89 -27.41 -0.76
CA SER A 82 -23.34 -28.07 -1.92
C SER A 82 -24.05 -27.71 -3.22
N THR A 83 -23.33 -27.30 -4.19
CA THR A 83 -23.76 -27.21 -5.58
C THR A 83 -23.50 -28.50 -6.37
N MET A 84 -22.70 -29.44 -5.84
CA MET A 84 -22.46 -30.73 -6.47
C MET A 84 -22.08 -31.79 -5.42
N SER A 85 -22.92 -32.81 -5.24
CA SER A 85 -22.53 -34.03 -4.56
C SER A 85 -21.84 -34.96 -5.56
N PHE A 86 -20.58 -35.31 -5.34
CA PHE A 86 -19.91 -36.39 -6.05
C PHE A 86 -20.09 -37.70 -5.26
N GLU A 87 -20.43 -38.81 -5.97
CA GLU A 87 -20.38 -40.13 -5.36
C GLU A 87 -18.92 -40.47 -4.97
N PRO A 88 -18.63 -40.81 -3.71
CA PRO A 88 -17.27 -41.09 -3.29
C PRO A 88 -16.77 -42.38 -3.98
N LEU A 89 -15.54 -42.33 -4.50
CA LEU A 89 -14.82 -43.51 -4.93
C LEU A 89 -14.55 -44.38 -3.69
N THR A 90 -15.18 -45.54 -3.67
CA THR A 90 -15.09 -46.53 -2.58
C THR A 90 -13.69 -47.12 -2.48
N ASP A 91 -12.91 -46.63 -1.53
CA ASP A 91 -11.82 -47.36 -0.88
C ASP A 91 -11.98 -47.20 0.64
N GLU A 92 -11.78 -48.28 1.41
CA GLU A 92 -12.05 -48.49 2.84
C GLU A 92 -11.64 -47.37 3.81
N ARG A 93 -12.04 -46.11 3.51
CA ARG A 93 -11.91 -44.97 4.39
C ARG A 93 -13.23 -44.79 5.14
N ILE A 94 -13.14 -44.30 6.36
CA ILE A 94 -14.27 -43.86 7.16
C ILE A 94 -15.15 -42.97 6.27
N GLU A 95 -16.36 -43.42 5.95
CA GLU A 95 -17.33 -42.65 5.17
C GLU A 95 -17.78 -41.46 6.03
N THR A 96 -17.12 -40.30 5.85
CA THR A 96 -17.54 -39.03 6.41
C THR A 96 -18.38 -38.31 5.37
N ASP A 97 -19.44 -37.64 5.83
CA ASP A 97 -20.28 -36.80 4.96
C ASP A 97 -19.54 -35.51 4.63
N SER A 98 -18.98 -35.44 3.43
CA SER A 98 -18.19 -34.32 2.97
C SER A 98 -18.84 -33.64 1.76
N THR A 99 -18.83 -32.30 1.76
CA THR A 99 -19.19 -31.46 0.61
C THR A 99 -17.95 -30.86 -0.01
N TYR A 100 -17.93 -30.77 -1.35
CA TYR A 100 -16.78 -30.26 -2.13
C TYR A 100 -17.24 -29.18 -3.08
N ASP A 101 -16.39 -28.18 -3.27
CA ASP A 101 -16.53 -27.19 -4.32
C ASP A 101 -15.16 -26.79 -4.86
N ALA A 102 -15.03 -26.64 -6.17
CA ALA A 102 -13.80 -26.21 -6.82
C ALA A 102 -14.11 -25.38 -8.08
N GLY A 103 -13.30 -24.40 -8.34
CA GLY A 103 -13.48 -23.57 -9.52
C GLY A 103 -12.23 -22.83 -9.91
N THR A 104 -12.32 -22.15 -11.02
CA THR A 104 -11.24 -21.33 -11.54
C THR A 104 -11.79 -20.14 -12.34
N THR A 105 -11.09 -19.01 -12.19
CA THR A 105 -11.20 -17.85 -13.07
C THR A 105 -9.84 -17.59 -13.73
N THR A 106 -9.70 -16.50 -14.47
CA THR A 106 -8.41 -16.14 -15.08
C THR A 106 -7.32 -15.79 -14.06
N GLN A 107 -7.71 -15.43 -12.83
CA GLN A 107 -6.78 -14.98 -11.81
C GLN A 107 -6.81 -15.81 -10.52
N LEU A 108 -7.87 -16.57 -10.29
CA LEU A 108 -8.08 -17.33 -9.06
C LEU A 108 -8.41 -18.78 -9.38
N MET A 109 -7.78 -19.70 -8.64
CA MET A 109 -8.17 -21.11 -8.58
C MET A 109 -8.50 -21.44 -7.13
N TRP A 110 -9.62 -22.08 -6.88
CA TRP A 110 -10.02 -22.42 -5.52
C TRP A 110 -10.45 -23.86 -5.39
N GLY A 111 -10.36 -24.36 -4.18
CA GLY A 111 -10.94 -25.58 -3.73
C GLY A 111 -11.56 -25.38 -2.35
N ALA A 112 -12.58 -26.11 -2.05
CA ALA A 112 -13.24 -26.14 -0.75
C ALA A 112 -13.68 -27.56 -0.41
N ARG A 113 -13.66 -27.86 0.89
CA ARG A 113 -14.24 -29.07 1.46
C ARG A 113 -14.71 -28.77 2.86
N SER A 114 -15.91 -29.25 3.18
CA SER A 114 -16.46 -29.27 4.51
C SER A 114 -16.80 -30.71 4.87
N ASP A 115 -16.37 -31.18 6.05
CA ASP A 115 -16.49 -32.51 6.53
C ASP A 115 -17.07 -32.53 7.96
N VAL A 116 -18.00 -33.45 8.24
CA VAL A 116 -18.63 -33.55 9.56
C VAL A 116 -17.64 -33.95 10.66
N GLY A 117 -16.49 -34.49 10.29
CA GLY A 117 -15.52 -35.04 11.23
C GLY A 117 -15.89 -36.42 11.71
N CYS A 118 -15.12 -36.94 12.71
CA CYS A 118 -15.27 -38.30 13.20
C CYS A 118 -16.18 -38.43 14.45
N VAL A 119 -16.55 -37.32 15.09
CA VAL A 119 -17.23 -37.29 16.41
C VAL A 119 -18.58 -36.60 16.38
N ARG A 120 -18.71 -35.54 15.61
CA ARG A 120 -19.95 -34.74 15.51
C ARG A 120 -21.02 -35.51 14.73
N PRO A 121 -22.31 -35.45 15.14
CA PRO A 121 -23.40 -36.10 14.40
C PRO A 121 -23.88 -35.32 13.17
N HIS A 122 -23.63 -34.02 13.13
CA HIS A 122 -24.05 -33.09 12.08
C HIS A 122 -22.93 -32.08 11.77
N ASN A 123 -22.94 -31.58 10.56
CA ASN A 123 -22.05 -30.48 10.16
C ASN A 123 -22.76 -29.16 10.40
N GLU A 124 -22.23 -28.34 11.32
CA GLU A 124 -22.75 -27.01 11.65
C GLU A 124 -21.96 -25.91 10.94
N ASP A 125 -20.88 -26.27 10.21
CA ASP A 125 -20.12 -25.34 9.36
C ASP A 125 -20.85 -25.02 8.05
N SER A 126 -20.66 -23.82 7.57
CA SER A 126 -21.06 -23.39 6.22
C SER A 126 -19.94 -22.59 5.55
N TYR A 127 -19.84 -22.68 4.23
CA TYR A 127 -18.87 -21.91 3.47
C TYR A 127 -19.45 -21.30 2.21
N LEU A 128 -18.79 -20.30 1.67
CA LEU A 128 -19.13 -19.63 0.42
C LEU A 128 -17.92 -19.58 -0.49
N VAL A 129 -18.08 -20.05 -1.73
CA VAL A 129 -17.07 -19.96 -2.81
C VAL A 129 -17.70 -19.33 -4.05
N GLN A 130 -17.96 -18.05 -3.97
CA GLN A 130 -18.52 -17.26 -5.06
C GLN A 130 -17.51 -16.21 -5.51
N SER A 131 -16.47 -16.65 -6.24
CA SER A 131 -15.40 -15.73 -6.68
C SER A 131 -15.97 -14.39 -7.19
N PRO A 132 -15.47 -13.27 -6.71
CA PRO A 132 -14.25 -13.08 -5.89
C PRO A 132 -14.45 -13.10 -4.36
N LEU A 133 -15.62 -13.51 -3.87
CA LEU A 133 -15.98 -13.61 -2.46
C LEU A 133 -15.85 -15.06 -1.97
N PHE A 134 -15.19 -15.24 -0.81
CA PHE A 134 -15.00 -16.50 -0.12
C PHE A 134 -15.28 -16.31 1.37
N CYS A 135 -15.90 -17.28 2.02
CA CYS A 135 -16.24 -17.19 3.44
C CYS A 135 -16.30 -18.58 4.09
N VAL A 136 -15.93 -18.65 5.38
CA VAL A 136 -16.16 -19.79 6.26
C VAL A 136 -16.91 -19.30 7.49
N CYS A 137 -17.97 -20.01 7.86
CA CYS A 137 -18.79 -19.75 9.05
C CYS A 137 -18.92 -21.05 9.84
N ASP A 138 -18.41 -21.08 11.06
CA ASP A 138 -18.49 -22.21 11.99
C ASP A 138 -19.69 -21.98 12.91
N GLY A 139 -20.64 -22.90 12.86
CA GLY A 139 -21.91 -22.80 13.55
C GLY A 139 -21.87 -23.34 14.98
N MET A 140 -22.45 -22.61 15.92
CA MET A 140 -22.54 -23.00 17.32
C MET A 140 -23.97 -22.81 17.87
N GLY A 141 -24.37 -23.66 18.83
CA GLY A 141 -25.69 -23.49 19.46
C GLY A 141 -26.39 -24.80 19.86
N GLY A 142 -25.79 -25.93 19.56
CA GLY A 142 -26.28 -27.27 19.91
C GLY A 142 -27.58 -27.68 19.19
N HIS A 143 -27.73 -28.98 18.85
CA HIS A 143 -28.90 -29.58 18.21
C HIS A 143 -29.34 -28.87 16.90
N ALA A 144 -28.43 -28.81 15.88
CA ALA A 144 -28.68 -28.22 14.55
C ALA A 144 -28.99 -26.73 14.54
N ALA A 145 -28.81 -25.99 15.63
CA ALA A 145 -29.04 -24.56 15.66
C ALA A 145 -27.82 -23.78 15.10
N GLY A 146 -26.61 -24.32 15.22
CA GLY A 146 -25.40 -23.82 14.59
C GLY A 146 -25.47 -23.86 13.08
N GLU A 147 -25.97 -24.96 12.49
CA GLU A 147 -26.20 -25.09 11.04
C GLU A 147 -27.10 -24.01 10.49
N VAL A 148 -28.20 -23.68 11.19
CA VAL A 148 -29.11 -22.61 10.81
C VAL A 148 -28.41 -21.25 10.84
N ALA A 149 -27.63 -20.97 11.90
CA ALA A 149 -26.92 -19.72 12.05
C ALA A 149 -25.86 -19.53 10.96
N SER A 150 -25.03 -20.55 10.71
CA SER A 150 -23.97 -20.48 9.70
C SER A 150 -24.54 -20.37 8.27
N SER A 151 -25.64 -21.08 7.96
CA SER A 151 -26.34 -20.98 6.67
C SER A 151 -26.90 -19.58 6.43
N ILE A 152 -27.62 -19.00 7.41
CA ILE A 152 -28.15 -17.64 7.33
C ILE A 152 -27.04 -16.61 7.16
N ALA A 153 -25.94 -16.79 7.90
CA ALA A 153 -24.79 -15.88 7.79
C ALA A 153 -24.18 -15.90 6.38
N VAL A 154 -23.89 -17.07 5.84
CA VAL A 154 -23.34 -17.23 4.49
C VAL A 154 -24.28 -16.65 3.44
N GLU A 155 -25.58 -16.91 3.52
CA GLU A 155 -26.57 -16.40 2.57
C GLU A 155 -26.68 -14.87 2.62
N THR A 156 -26.70 -14.31 3.83
CA THR A 156 -26.78 -12.85 4.00
C THR A 156 -25.52 -12.17 3.49
N ILE A 157 -24.33 -12.71 3.81
CA ILE A 157 -23.05 -12.20 3.30
C ILE A 157 -23.02 -12.25 1.77
N ALA A 158 -23.46 -13.36 1.17
CA ALA A 158 -23.50 -13.49 -0.30
C ALA A 158 -24.38 -12.42 -0.97
N LYS A 159 -25.51 -12.03 -0.33
CA LYS A 159 -26.45 -11.02 -0.83
C LYS A 159 -25.98 -9.58 -0.60
N THR A 160 -25.27 -9.33 0.48
CA THR A 160 -24.94 -7.96 0.93
C THR A 160 -23.49 -7.57 0.73
N ALA A 161 -22.62 -8.51 0.34
CA ALA A 161 -21.20 -8.26 0.10
C ALA A 161 -20.98 -7.15 -0.95
N PRO A 162 -19.89 -6.36 -0.79
CA PRO A 162 -19.51 -5.35 -1.77
C PRO A 162 -19.15 -5.98 -3.12
N GLN A 163 -19.13 -5.15 -4.17
CA GLN A 163 -18.66 -5.57 -5.50
C GLN A 163 -17.21 -5.13 -5.78
N SER A 164 -16.45 -4.90 -4.72
CA SER A 164 -15.04 -4.50 -4.77
C SER A 164 -14.34 -4.89 -3.47
N ALA A 165 -13.01 -4.94 -3.46
CA ALA A 165 -12.20 -5.25 -2.28
C ALA A 165 -12.22 -4.10 -1.25
N ASP A 166 -13.39 -3.85 -0.65
CA ASP A 166 -13.64 -2.85 0.39
C ASP A 166 -13.89 -3.57 1.73
N ALA A 167 -12.89 -3.59 2.59
CA ALA A 167 -12.95 -4.29 3.86
C ALA A 167 -14.04 -3.75 4.80
N ALA A 168 -14.28 -2.44 4.81
CA ALA A 168 -15.31 -1.83 5.66
C ALA A 168 -16.73 -2.22 5.21
N ARG A 169 -16.97 -2.28 3.89
CA ARG A 169 -18.24 -2.76 3.35
C ARG A 169 -18.42 -4.27 3.54
N LEU A 170 -17.33 -5.04 3.47
CA LEU A 170 -17.37 -6.46 3.78
C LEU A 170 -17.71 -6.70 5.26
N ALA A 171 -17.14 -5.90 6.16
CA ALA A 171 -17.50 -5.92 7.58
C ALA A 171 -18.98 -5.58 7.80
N ALA A 172 -19.51 -4.58 7.11
CA ALA A 172 -20.94 -4.25 7.16
C ALA A 172 -21.83 -5.41 6.68
N ALA A 173 -21.39 -6.22 5.72
CA ALA A 173 -22.10 -7.42 5.30
C ALA A 173 -22.08 -8.51 6.39
N VAL A 174 -21.00 -8.68 7.13
CA VAL A 174 -20.91 -9.58 8.30
C VAL A 174 -21.79 -9.06 9.44
N GLU A 175 -21.84 -7.77 9.67
CA GLU A 175 -22.74 -7.15 10.67
C GLU A 175 -24.21 -7.30 10.30
N ALA A 176 -24.55 -7.19 9.00
CA ALA A 176 -25.90 -7.49 8.51
C ALA A 176 -26.25 -8.97 8.72
N ALA A 177 -25.30 -9.89 8.52
CA ALA A 177 -25.50 -11.30 8.82
C ALA A 177 -25.75 -11.54 10.33
N ASN A 178 -25.04 -10.82 11.22
CA ASN A 178 -25.33 -10.86 12.66
C ASN A 178 -26.79 -10.50 12.96
N ALA A 179 -27.27 -9.39 12.38
CA ALA A 179 -28.66 -8.97 12.57
C ALA A 179 -29.66 -10.02 12.05
N ALA A 180 -29.38 -10.65 10.89
CA ALA A 180 -30.23 -11.68 10.31
C ALA A 180 -30.28 -12.96 11.18
N VAL A 181 -29.14 -13.40 11.75
CA VAL A 181 -29.08 -14.55 12.67
C VAL A 181 -29.89 -14.26 13.95
N ILE A 182 -29.74 -13.07 14.53
CA ILE A 182 -30.53 -12.66 15.73
C ILE A 182 -32.02 -12.63 15.41
N GLU A 183 -32.41 -12.04 14.30
CA GLU A 183 -33.81 -11.98 13.87
C GLU A 183 -34.41 -13.37 13.64
N ALA A 184 -33.67 -14.25 12.96
CA ALA A 184 -34.08 -15.64 12.74
C ALA A 184 -34.32 -16.39 14.06
N ALA A 185 -33.43 -16.22 15.04
CA ALA A 185 -33.59 -16.81 16.37
C ALA A 185 -34.83 -16.27 17.10
N LEU A 186 -35.12 -14.98 16.99
CA LEU A 186 -36.33 -14.36 17.58
C LEU A 186 -37.63 -14.85 16.92
N ASN A 187 -37.58 -15.11 15.61
CA ASN A 187 -38.73 -15.60 14.84
C ASN A 187 -38.92 -17.14 14.95
N GLY A 188 -38.11 -17.82 15.77
CA GLY A 188 -38.24 -19.27 16.00
C GLY A 188 -37.60 -20.12 14.89
N LEU A 189 -36.82 -19.51 14.00
CA LEU A 189 -35.95 -20.21 13.06
C LEU A 189 -34.66 -20.56 13.79
N GLY A 190 -34.45 -21.85 14.09
CA GLY A 190 -33.36 -22.29 14.96
C GLY A 190 -33.71 -22.13 16.46
N LYS A 191 -32.72 -21.80 17.30
CA LYS A 191 -32.90 -21.69 18.75
C LYS A 191 -32.31 -20.38 19.30
N PRO A 192 -32.89 -19.84 20.40
CA PRO A 192 -32.25 -18.74 21.14
C PRO A 192 -30.83 -19.12 21.55
N GLY A 193 -29.89 -18.21 21.28
CA GLY A 193 -28.48 -18.42 21.56
C GLY A 193 -27.70 -19.18 20.47
N MET A 194 -28.33 -19.43 19.32
CA MET A 194 -27.58 -19.86 18.14
C MET A 194 -26.66 -18.73 17.64
N GLY A 195 -25.54 -19.11 17.07
CA GLY A 195 -24.57 -18.18 16.51
C GLY A 195 -23.60 -18.86 15.59
N CYS A 196 -22.70 -18.09 15.02
CA CYS A 196 -21.59 -18.64 14.23
C CYS A 196 -20.42 -17.67 14.20
N THR A 197 -19.28 -18.17 13.76
CA THR A 197 -18.15 -17.35 13.32
C THR A 197 -18.42 -16.80 11.91
N ALA A 198 -17.61 -15.87 11.45
CA ALA A 198 -17.53 -15.47 10.04
C ALA A 198 -16.13 -15.01 9.71
N THR A 199 -15.46 -15.68 8.76
CA THR A 199 -14.17 -15.27 8.22
C THR A 199 -14.31 -15.15 6.71
N CYS A 200 -14.37 -13.91 6.22
CA CYS A 200 -14.69 -13.57 4.85
C CYS A 200 -13.52 -12.91 4.16
N ALA A 201 -13.32 -13.25 2.90
CA ALA A 201 -12.29 -12.70 2.03
C ALA A 201 -12.89 -12.27 0.69
N TYR A 202 -12.56 -11.07 0.24
CA TYR A 202 -12.88 -10.56 -1.10
C TYR A 202 -11.60 -10.20 -1.83
N ILE A 203 -11.35 -10.83 -2.98
CA ILE A 203 -10.11 -10.67 -3.74
C ILE A 203 -10.39 -9.92 -5.03
N GLU A 204 -9.73 -8.77 -5.22
CA GLU A 204 -9.79 -7.99 -6.44
C GLU A 204 -8.40 -7.54 -6.86
N ASN A 205 -7.92 -8.02 -8.00
CA ASN A 205 -6.57 -7.79 -8.51
C ASN A 205 -5.48 -8.23 -7.49
N ASP A 206 -4.75 -7.27 -6.94
CA ASP A 206 -3.68 -7.43 -5.93
C ASP A 206 -4.12 -7.06 -4.52
N THR A 207 -5.42 -7.00 -4.30
CA THR A 207 -6.01 -6.53 -3.04
C THR A 207 -6.90 -7.61 -2.45
N LEU A 208 -6.62 -7.98 -1.19
CA LEU A 208 -7.41 -8.86 -0.35
C LEU A 208 -8.07 -8.05 0.76
N ALA A 209 -9.39 -7.98 0.76
CA ALA A 209 -10.17 -7.45 1.86
C ALA A 209 -10.64 -8.60 2.76
N ILE A 210 -10.44 -8.47 4.06
CA ILE A 210 -10.85 -9.43 5.09
C ILE A 210 -11.88 -8.77 6.01
N ALA A 211 -12.90 -9.55 6.39
CA ALA A 211 -13.78 -9.26 7.53
C ALA A 211 -13.90 -10.51 8.40
N HIS A 212 -13.73 -10.37 9.72
CA HIS A 212 -13.55 -11.51 10.60
C HIS A 212 -14.25 -11.33 11.96
N VAL A 213 -14.93 -12.39 12.40
CA VAL A 213 -15.51 -12.56 13.74
C VAL A 213 -15.41 -14.03 14.15
N GLY A 214 -14.88 -14.31 15.33
CA GLY A 214 -14.78 -15.66 15.88
C GLY A 214 -13.36 -16.18 15.98
N ASP A 215 -13.20 -17.50 15.95
CA ASP A 215 -11.93 -18.21 16.02
C ASP A 215 -11.66 -19.11 14.79
N SER A 216 -12.52 -19.04 13.78
CA SER A 216 -12.16 -19.48 12.42
C SER A 216 -11.04 -18.61 11.89
N ARG A 217 -10.13 -19.15 11.10
CA ARG A 217 -8.89 -18.45 10.76
C ARG A 217 -8.74 -18.20 9.27
N ALA A 218 -8.02 -17.12 8.95
CA ALA A 218 -7.44 -16.89 7.64
C ALA A 218 -5.92 -16.91 7.74
N TYR A 219 -5.29 -17.61 6.79
CA TYR A 219 -3.84 -17.66 6.60
C TYR A 219 -3.49 -17.23 5.18
N LEU A 220 -2.34 -16.60 5.03
CA LEU A 220 -1.74 -16.29 3.73
C LEU A 220 -0.38 -16.98 3.63
N LEU A 221 -0.23 -17.87 2.66
CA LEU A 221 1.07 -18.43 2.28
C LEU A 221 1.68 -17.52 1.24
N HIS A 222 2.70 -16.78 1.63
CA HIS A 222 3.45 -15.85 0.80
C HIS A 222 4.91 -16.26 0.76
N GLU A 223 5.49 -16.42 -0.44
CA GLU A 223 6.88 -16.88 -0.64
C GLU A 223 7.27 -18.12 0.18
N GLY A 224 6.32 -19.06 0.35
CA GLY A 224 6.53 -20.32 1.09
C GLY A 224 6.46 -20.20 2.61
N THR A 225 6.09 -19.06 3.15
CA THR A 225 5.88 -18.83 4.58
C THR A 225 4.41 -18.61 4.88
N LEU A 226 3.86 -19.34 5.85
CA LEU A 226 2.47 -19.21 6.29
C LEU A 226 2.34 -18.10 7.34
N ILE A 227 1.47 -17.16 7.08
CA ILE A 227 1.17 -16.03 7.97
C ILE A 227 -0.30 -16.14 8.39
N ARG A 228 -0.57 -16.27 9.70
CA ARG A 228 -1.93 -16.12 10.22
C ARG A 228 -2.32 -14.65 10.14
N VAL A 229 -3.34 -14.31 9.34
CA VAL A 229 -3.76 -12.93 9.09
C VAL A 229 -4.94 -12.48 9.95
N THR A 230 -5.68 -13.43 10.56
CA THR A 230 -6.74 -13.14 11.53
C THR A 230 -6.29 -13.43 12.95
N ARG A 231 -6.87 -12.71 13.91
CA ARG A 231 -6.68 -12.94 15.34
C ARG A 231 -7.97 -13.57 15.90
N ASP A 232 -7.82 -14.67 16.66
CA ASP A 232 -8.99 -15.37 17.21
C ASP A 232 -9.70 -14.50 18.28
N HIS A 233 -11.01 -14.43 18.21
CA HIS A 233 -11.84 -13.86 19.27
C HIS A 233 -12.17 -14.97 20.28
N SER A 234 -11.17 -15.43 21.00
CA SER A 234 -11.27 -16.49 21.99
C SER A 234 -10.65 -16.07 23.33
N TYR A 235 -11.14 -16.69 24.41
CA TYR A 235 -10.61 -16.45 25.74
C TYR A 235 -9.11 -16.74 25.84
N VAL A 236 -8.66 -17.81 25.20
CA VAL A 236 -7.25 -18.19 25.25
C VAL A 236 -6.34 -17.25 24.47
N GLU A 237 -6.81 -16.66 23.38
CA GLU A 237 -6.07 -15.65 22.63
C GLU A 237 -5.92 -14.36 23.45
N GLU A 238 -6.95 -13.98 24.23
CA GLU A 238 -6.87 -12.85 25.15
C GLU A 238 -5.81 -13.07 26.26
N LEU A 239 -5.69 -14.33 26.75
CA LEU A 239 -4.66 -14.67 27.73
C LEU A 239 -3.24 -14.66 27.12
N VAL A 240 -3.10 -15.09 25.86
CA VAL A 240 -1.83 -15.02 25.15
C VAL A 240 -1.41 -13.57 24.94
N ASP A 241 -2.31 -12.70 24.55
CA ASP A 241 -2.06 -11.28 24.36
C ASP A 241 -1.72 -10.56 25.68
N ALA A 242 -2.36 -10.97 26.77
CA ALA A 242 -2.02 -10.48 28.11
C ALA A 242 -0.66 -11.01 28.61
N GLY A 243 -0.05 -11.97 27.89
CA GLY A 243 1.19 -12.61 28.30
C GLY A 243 1.04 -13.54 29.49
N GLU A 244 -0.20 -14.00 29.79
CA GLU A 244 -0.50 -14.91 30.90
C GLU A 244 -0.19 -16.35 30.54
N ILE A 245 -0.37 -16.74 29.28
CA ILE A 245 -0.03 -18.05 28.74
C ILE A 245 0.69 -17.90 27.39
N THR A 246 1.42 -18.94 26.98
CA THR A 246 2.02 -19.04 25.66
C THR A 246 1.01 -19.58 24.63
N ALA A 247 1.28 -19.40 23.35
CA ALA A 247 0.47 -19.96 22.27
C ALA A 247 0.38 -21.51 22.33
N ASP A 248 1.44 -22.20 22.78
CA ASP A 248 1.44 -23.65 22.97
C ASP A 248 0.55 -24.08 24.14
N GLU A 249 0.55 -23.32 25.24
CA GLU A 249 -0.34 -23.57 26.38
C GLU A 249 -1.80 -23.29 26.03
N ALA A 250 -2.08 -22.31 25.18
CA ALA A 250 -3.43 -22.01 24.69
C ALA A 250 -4.06 -23.21 23.96
N ARG A 251 -3.29 -23.95 23.14
CA ARG A 251 -3.77 -25.12 22.38
C ARG A 251 -4.33 -26.26 23.27
N VAL A 252 -3.79 -26.41 24.44
CA VAL A 252 -4.17 -27.48 25.41
C VAL A 252 -5.00 -26.95 26.59
N HIS A 253 -5.33 -25.67 26.57
CA HIS A 253 -6.06 -25.03 27.66
C HIS A 253 -7.49 -25.59 27.78
N PRO A 254 -8.03 -25.80 29.00
CA PRO A 254 -9.39 -26.30 29.19
C PRO A 254 -10.49 -25.46 28.53
N ASN A 255 -10.28 -24.13 28.45
CA ASN A 255 -11.23 -23.17 27.88
C ASN A 255 -10.84 -22.73 26.45
N ARG A 256 -10.09 -23.53 25.69
CA ARG A 256 -9.65 -23.19 24.35
C ARG A 256 -10.78 -22.92 23.34
N SER A 257 -11.95 -23.56 23.54
CA SER A 257 -13.12 -23.39 22.68
C SER A 257 -14.10 -22.30 23.18
N VAL A 258 -13.68 -21.42 24.09
CA VAL A 258 -14.54 -20.32 24.56
C VAL A 258 -14.32 -19.12 23.67
N ILE A 259 -15.32 -18.84 22.82
CA ILE A 259 -15.34 -17.71 21.89
C ILE A 259 -15.85 -16.48 22.62
N THR A 260 -15.18 -15.34 22.46
CA THR A 260 -15.53 -14.06 23.10
C THR A 260 -16.34 -13.14 22.19
N ARG A 261 -16.35 -13.40 20.87
CA ARG A 261 -17.14 -12.64 19.89
C ARG A 261 -17.62 -13.57 18.77
N ALA A 262 -18.93 -13.55 18.51
CA ALA A 262 -19.57 -14.33 17.46
C ALA A 262 -20.84 -13.63 16.95
N LEU A 263 -21.30 -14.02 15.77
CA LEU A 263 -22.59 -13.62 15.24
C LEU A 263 -23.72 -14.28 16.06
N GLY A 264 -24.87 -13.60 16.17
CA GLY A 264 -26.06 -14.12 16.83
C GLY A 264 -26.17 -13.80 18.32
N SER A 265 -25.11 -13.29 18.96
CA SER A 265 -25.05 -13.06 20.42
C SER A 265 -25.31 -11.62 20.84
N ASP A 266 -24.72 -10.67 20.14
CA ASP A 266 -24.77 -9.25 20.48
C ASP A 266 -25.18 -8.40 19.25
N PRO A 267 -26.30 -7.65 19.31
CA PRO A 267 -26.71 -6.76 18.23
C PRO A 267 -25.69 -5.64 17.93
N ALA A 268 -24.82 -5.30 18.90
CA ALA A 268 -23.76 -4.30 18.75
C ALA A 268 -22.41 -4.90 18.34
N MET A 269 -22.38 -6.18 17.96
CA MET A 269 -21.17 -6.86 17.49
C MET A 269 -20.61 -6.15 16.26
N TYR A 270 -19.31 -5.99 16.21
CA TYR A 270 -18.57 -5.46 15.07
C TYR A 270 -17.55 -6.48 14.55
N ALA A 271 -17.31 -6.45 13.25
CA ALA A 271 -16.32 -7.29 12.59
C ALA A 271 -14.96 -6.58 12.50
N ASP A 272 -13.90 -7.31 12.82
CA ASP A 272 -12.55 -6.86 12.52
C ASP A 272 -12.36 -6.87 10.99
N HIS A 273 -11.79 -5.81 10.43
CA HIS A 273 -11.63 -5.71 9.00
C HIS A 273 -10.36 -4.96 8.61
N PHE A 274 -9.74 -5.44 7.55
CA PHE A 274 -8.50 -4.87 7.02
C PHE A 274 -8.29 -5.26 5.57
N THR A 275 -7.33 -4.60 4.93
CA THR A 275 -6.94 -4.87 3.54
C THR A 275 -5.47 -5.23 3.50
N LEU A 276 -5.13 -6.27 2.73
CA LEU A 276 -3.75 -6.70 2.47
C LEU A 276 -3.45 -6.59 0.99
N HIS A 277 -2.18 -6.35 0.69
CA HIS A 277 -1.65 -6.53 -0.65
C HIS A 277 -1.22 -7.99 -0.82
N ILE A 278 -1.66 -8.61 -1.90
CA ILE A 278 -1.35 -9.99 -2.25
C ILE A 278 -0.70 -10.05 -3.61
N GLU A 279 0.13 -11.04 -3.82
CA GLU A 279 0.88 -11.21 -5.05
C GLU A 279 0.52 -12.52 -5.75
N GLU A 280 0.88 -12.58 -7.00
CA GLU A 280 0.77 -13.77 -7.82
C GLU A 280 1.64 -14.89 -7.25
N GLY A 281 1.06 -16.07 -7.07
CA GLY A 281 1.69 -17.20 -6.40
C GLY A 281 1.33 -17.32 -4.92
N ASP A 282 0.66 -16.32 -4.34
CA ASP A 282 0.14 -16.41 -2.98
C ASP A 282 -1.03 -17.39 -2.90
N ARG A 283 -1.19 -17.99 -1.73
CA ARG A 283 -2.29 -18.91 -1.40
C ARG A 283 -2.99 -18.42 -0.13
N LEU A 284 -4.28 -18.12 -0.25
CA LEU A 284 -5.15 -17.84 0.89
C LEU A 284 -5.79 -19.14 1.39
N ILE A 285 -5.84 -19.33 2.70
CA ILE A 285 -6.51 -20.46 3.36
C ILE A 285 -7.48 -19.88 4.39
N LEU A 286 -8.77 -20.21 4.26
CA LEU A 286 -9.79 -19.96 5.27
C LEU A 286 -10.17 -21.28 5.88
N CYS A 287 -10.33 -21.36 7.20
CA CYS A 287 -10.71 -22.61 7.87
C CYS A 287 -11.51 -22.38 9.15
N SER A 288 -12.37 -23.33 9.51
CA SER A 288 -12.95 -23.45 10.84
C SER A 288 -11.91 -23.92 11.86
N ASP A 289 -12.27 -23.87 13.14
CA ASP A 289 -11.41 -24.30 14.24
C ASP A 289 -11.12 -25.82 14.21
N GLY A 290 -11.97 -26.60 13.54
CA GLY A 290 -11.74 -28.04 13.31
C GLY A 290 -10.48 -28.38 12.52
N LEU A 291 -9.88 -27.43 11.77
CA LEU A 291 -8.55 -27.59 11.23
C LEU A 291 -7.49 -27.16 12.25
N SER A 292 -7.55 -25.93 12.70
CA SER A 292 -6.48 -25.28 13.48
C SER A 292 -6.37 -25.82 14.91
N SER A 293 -7.43 -26.43 15.46
CA SER A 293 -7.37 -27.12 16.73
C SER A 293 -6.78 -28.52 16.61
N MET A 294 -6.88 -29.17 15.43
CA MET A 294 -6.40 -30.54 15.20
C MET A 294 -4.93 -30.57 14.81
N ILE A 295 -4.48 -29.73 13.90
CA ILE A 295 -3.10 -29.73 13.43
C ILE A 295 -2.43 -28.37 13.69
N PRO A 296 -1.12 -28.34 13.98
CA PRO A 296 -0.39 -27.12 14.23
C PRO A 296 -0.15 -26.32 12.92
N ASP A 297 0.08 -25.01 13.05
CA ASP A 297 0.33 -24.12 11.92
C ASP A 297 1.52 -24.57 11.06
N SER A 298 2.54 -25.20 11.68
CA SER A 298 3.68 -25.79 10.95
C SER A 298 3.28 -26.90 9.99
N ASP A 299 2.28 -27.71 10.34
CA ASP A 299 1.79 -28.78 9.48
C ASP A 299 0.88 -28.23 8.38
N ILE A 300 0.09 -27.19 8.70
CA ILE A 300 -0.68 -26.43 7.70
C ILE A 300 0.28 -25.84 6.66
N GLU A 301 1.38 -25.19 7.09
CA GLU A 301 2.41 -24.63 6.21
C GLU A 301 3.03 -25.70 5.30
N ASN A 302 3.44 -26.82 5.89
CA ASN A 302 4.05 -27.91 5.13
C ASN A 302 3.11 -28.46 4.05
N ILE A 303 1.84 -28.74 4.42
CA ILE A 303 0.83 -29.24 3.49
C ILE A 303 0.54 -28.20 2.40
N ALA A 304 0.34 -26.96 2.79
CA ALA A 304 0.04 -25.88 1.85
C ALA A 304 1.19 -25.62 0.86
N THR A 305 2.43 -25.70 1.32
CA THR A 305 3.61 -25.51 0.46
C THR A 305 3.82 -26.68 -0.52
N GLN A 306 3.52 -27.91 -0.11
CA GLN A 306 3.74 -29.11 -0.92
C GLN A 306 2.58 -29.40 -1.88
N SER A 307 1.42 -28.82 -1.69
CA SER A 307 0.23 -29.06 -2.49
C SER A 307 0.28 -28.28 -3.80
N SER A 308 0.13 -28.98 -4.93
CA SER A 308 0.26 -28.41 -6.27
C SER A 308 -0.94 -27.57 -6.73
N THR A 309 -2.13 -27.79 -6.16
CA THR A 309 -3.36 -27.07 -6.48
C THR A 309 -4.15 -26.76 -5.22
N ALA A 310 -5.06 -25.78 -5.29
CA ALA A 310 -5.97 -25.44 -4.21
C ALA A 310 -6.75 -26.64 -3.69
N GLN A 311 -7.35 -27.44 -4.59
CA GLN A 311 -8.16 -28.59 -4.20
C GLN A 311 -7.32 -29.69 -3.51
N ILE A 312 -6.13 -30.02 -4.04
CA ILE A 312 -5.24 -30.99 -3.38
C ILE A 312 -4.82 -30.49 -1.99
N CYS A 313 -4.62 -29.19 -1.84
CA CYS A 313 -4.31 -28.59 -0.55
C CYS A 313 -5.45 -28.77 0.44
N VAL A 314 -6.67 -28.46 0.03
CA VAL A 314 -7.89 -28.66 0.85
C VAL A 314 -8.02 -30.11 1.28
N ASP A 315 -7.95 -31.05 0.34
CA ASP A 315 -8.11 -32.46 0.61
C ASP A 315 -7.05 -32.95 1.62
N ASN A 316 -5.80 -32.58 1.44
CA ASN A 316 -4.72 -32.94 2.34
C ASN A 316 -4.87 -32.33 3.75
N LEU A 317 -5.35 -31.08 3.85
CA LEU A 317 -5.57 -30.41 5.13
C LEU A 317 -6.72 -31.07 5.91
N VAL A 318 -7.85 -31.30 5.26
CA VAL A 318 -9.00 -31.97 5.89
C VAL A 318 -8.64 -33.39 6.28
N ASP A 319 -7.99 -34.16 5.40
CA ASP A 319 -7.55 -35.53 5.72
C ASP A 319 -6.58 -35.57 6.91
N ALA A 320 -5.67 -34.58 7.01
CA ALA A 320 -4.76 -34.45 8.15
C ALA A 320 -5.51 -34.19 9.47
N ALA A 321 -6.52 -33.30 9.45
CA ALA A 321 -7.35 -33.02 10.61
C ALA A 321 -8.17 -34.25 11.04
N LEU A 322 -8.76 -34.99 10.08
CA LEU A 322 -9.47 -36.24 10.34
C LEU A 322 -8.54 -37.32 10.93
N ALA A 323 -7.33 -37.46 10.38
CA ALA A 323 -6.30 -38.35 10.89
C ALA A 323 -5.83 -38.01 12.30
N ALA A 324 -5.84 -36.72 12.66
CA ALA A 324 -5.52 -36.23 14.01
C ALA A 324 -6.66 -36.42 15.03
N GLY A 325 -7.81 -36.97 14.59
CA GLY A 325 -8.94 -37.32 15.46
C GLY A 325 -10.29 -36.77 15.00
N GLY A 326 -10.31 -35.71 14.16
CA GLY A 326 -11.54 -35.15 13.58
C GLY A 326 -12.63 -34.88 14.63
N HIS A 327 -12.27 -34.23 15.73
CA HIS A 327 -13.19 -34.06 16.87
C HIS A 327 -14.31 -33.08 16.61
N ASP A 328 -14.16 -32.23 15.58
CA ASP A 328 -15.13 -31.21 15.16
C ASP A 328 -15.40 -31.27 13.67
N ASN A 329 -16.38 -30.48 13.22
CA ASN A 329 -16.58 -30.19 11.81
C ASN A 329 -15.33 -29.49 11.26
N VAL A 330 -14.90 -29.86 10.07
CA VAL A 330 -13.68 -29.33 9.44
C VAL A 330 -14.01 -28.71 8.10
N THR A 331 -13.93 -27.40 8.00
CA THR A 331 -14.17 -26.68 6.76
C THR A 331 -12.93 -25.91 6.35
N VAL A 332 -12.51 -26.13 5.10
CA VAL A 332 -11.33 -25.47 4.53
C VAL A 332 -11.66 -24.94 3.15
N VAL A 333 -11.31 -23.69 2.91
CA VAL A 333 -11.35 -23.03 1.59
C VAL A 333 -9.94 -22.54 1.26
N VAL A 334 -9.41 -22.96 0.14
CA VAL A 334 -8.10 -22.52 -0.36
C VAL A 334 -8.27 -21.78 -1.68
N VAL A 335 -7.62 -20.63 -1.80
CA VAL A 335 -7.66 -19.81 -3.02
C VAL A 335 -6.23 -19.52 -3.46
N ASP A 336 -5.85 -19.99 -4.65
CA ASP A 336 -4.57 -19.71 -5.28
C ASP A 336 -4.69 -18.50 -6.21
N LEU A 337 -3.78 -17.55 -6.06
CA LEU A 337 -3.63 -16.44 -6.99
C LEU A 337 -2.75 -16.89 -8.16
N VAL A 338 -3.36 -17.02 -9.33
CA VAL A 338 -2.66 -17.49 -10.53
C VAL A 338 -2.45 -16.34 -11.53
N ASP A 339 -1.35 -16.44 -12.29
CA ASP A 339 -1.07 -15.52 -13.37
C ASP A 339 -1.97 -15.80 -14.59
N ASP A 340 -2.80 -14.84 -14.95
CA ASP A 340 -3.57 -14.90 -16.19
C ASP A 340 -2.76 -14.56 -17.45
N GLY A 341 -1.46 -14.28 -17.30
CA GLY A 341 -0.57 -13.82 -18.38
C GLY A 341 -0.82 -12.37 -18.82
N VAL A 342 -2.01 -11.83 -18.59
CA VAL A 342 -2.40 -10.45 -18.96
C VAL A 342 -1.76 -9.45 -18.01
N MET A 343 -1.71 -9.78 -16.73
CA MET A 343 -1.05 -8.94 -15.71
C MET A 343 0.47 -8.84 -15.95
N ARG A 344 1.13 -9.94 -16.33
CA ARG A 344 2.56 -9.92 -16.70
C ARG A 344 2.81 -9.07 -17.92
N GLU A 345 1.98 -9.16 -18.95
CA GLU A 345 2.09 -8.31 -20.14
C GLU A 345 1.83 -6.84 -19.80
N ALA A 346 0.82 -6.53 -19.00
CA ALA A 346 0.53 -5.16 -18.54
C ALA A 346 1.69 -4.57 -17.71
N LYS A 347 2.23 -5.33 -16.74
CA LYS A 347 3.41 -4.93 -15.96
C LYS A 347 4.65 -4.77 -16.85
N ARG A 348 4.88 -5.66 -17.83
CA ARG A 348 5.99 -5.59 -18.80
C ARG A 348 5.84 -4.37 -19.72
N VAL A 349 4.64 -4.11 -20.26
CA VAL A 349 4.34 -2.95 -21.09
C VAL A 349 4.52 -1.65 -20.31
N ARG A 350 4.02 -1.59 -19.08
CA ARG A 350 4.19 -0.41 -18.19
C ARG A 350 5.68 -0.16 -17.89
N ARG A 351 6.45 -1.17 -17.50
CA ARG A 351 7.91 -1.05 -17.28
C ARG A 351 8.62 -0.58 -18.54
N ARG A 352 8.32 -1.16 -19.71
CA ARG A 352 8.88 -0.74 -21.00
C ARG A 352 8.55 0.71 -21.33
N ASN A 353 7.32 1.14 -21.12
CA ASN A 353 6.89 2.52 -21.39
C ASN A 353 7.57 3.52 -20.46
N VAL A 354 7.71 3.21 -19.17
CA VAL A 354 8.46 4.03 -18.20
C VAL A 354 9.94 4.11 -18.59
N THR A 355 10.56 3.00 -19.01
CA THR A 355 11.96 3.00 -19.47
C THR A 355 12.14 3.85 -20.74
N ILE A 356 11.23 3.73 -21.70
CA ILE A 356 11.24 4.56 -22.93
C ILE A 356 11.07 6.04 -22.59
N ALA A 357 10.13 6.39 -21.71
CA ALA A 357 9.92 7.76 -21.26
C ALA A 357 11.17 8.34 -20.56
N ALA A 358 11.85 7.56 -19.71
CA ALA A 358 13.08 7.96 -19.05
C ALA A 358 14.22 8.19 -20.04
N ILE A 359 14.36 7.33 -21.06
CA ILE A 359 15.36 7.51 -22.13
C ILE A 359 15.05 8.75 -22.95
N LEU A 360 13.80 8.99 -23.33
CA LEU A 360 13.41 10.18 -24.07
C LEU A 360 13.66 11.47 -23.28
N ALA A 361 13.37 11.47 -21.97
CA ALA A 361 13.67 12.58 -21.08
C ALA A 361 15.19 12.85 -21.01
N LEU A 362 16.01 11.79 -20.90
CA LEU A 362 17.47 11.93 -20.90
C LEU A 362 17.99 12.52 -22.23
N VAL A 363 17.49 12.00 -23.35
CA VAL A 363 17.83 12.52 -24.70
C VAL A 363 17.43 14.00 -24.84
N PHE A 364 16.24 14.36 -24.36
CA PHE A 364 15.79 15.75 -24.35
C PHE A 364 16.72 16.67 -23.54
N VAL A 365 17.12 16.24 -22.34
CA VAL A 365 18.07 17.01 -21.50
C VAL A 365 19.44 17.14 -22.19
N LEU A 366 19.93 16.07 -22.83
CA LEU A 366 21.19 16.11 -23.59
C LEU A 366 21.11 17.09 -24.78
N VAL A 367 20.04 17.00 -25.56
CA VAL A 367 19.84 17.90 -26.72
C VAL A 367 19.71 19.36 -26.27
N ALA A 368 18.93 19.62 -25.22
CA ALA A 368 18.82 20.96 -24.63
C ALA A 368 20.14 21.47 -24.08
N GLY A 369 20.93 20.61 -23.44
CA GLY A 369 22.29 20.91 -22.96
C GLY A 369 23.25 21.26 -24.10
N ILE A 370 23.26 20.50 -25.18
CA ILE A 370 24.06 20.78 -26.38
C ILE A 370 23.63 22.11 -27.01
N TRP A 371 22.32 22.33 -27.14
CA TRP A 371 21.80 23.58 -27.71
C TRP A 371 22.17 24.80 -26.85
N ALA A 372 22.04 24.69 -25.55
CA ALA A 372 22.49 25.76 -24.63
C ALA A 372 24.01 25.98 -24.71
N TYR A 373 24.79 24.91 -24.74
CA TYR A 373 26.27 25.00 -24.87
C TYR A 373 26.69 25.68 -26.17
N THR A 374 26.10 25.27 -27.31
CA THR A 374 26.40 25.91 -28.62
C THR A 374 25.95 27.36 -28.69
N GLY A 375 24.81 27.70 -28.08
CA GLY A 375 24.32 29.06 -27.97
C GLY A 375 25.25 29.96 -27.18
N VAL A 376 25.73 29.50 -26.03
CA VAL A 376 26.66 30.27 -25.19
C VAL A 376 28.04 30.42 -25.87
N THR A 377 28.58 29.34 -26.40
CA THR A 377 29.93 29.35 -27.01
C THR A 377 29.96 30.06 -28.38
N GLY A 378 28.82 30.21 -29.02
CA GLY A 378 28.67 30.96 -30.28
C GLY A 378 28.45 32.48 -30.12
N SER A 379 28.22 32.95 -28.92
CA SER A 379 27.97 34.38 -28.65
C SER A 379 29.26 35.11 -28.33
N TYR A 380 29.40 36.36 -28.85
CA TYR A 380 30.52 37.24 -28.58
C TYR A 380 30.02 38.58 -28.07
N TYR A 381 30.83 39.31 -27.29
CA TYR A 381 30.54 40.65 -26.87
C TYR A 381 31.84 41.44 -26.61
N LEU A 382 31.78 42.77 -26.81
CA LEU A 382 32.83 43.66 -26.40
C LEU A 382 32.61 44.10 -24.97
N GLY A 383 33.64 43.98 -24.17
CA GLY A 383 33.62 44.34 -22.76
C GLY A 383 34.94 45.01 -22.34
N THR A 384 35.18 45.09 -21.05
CA THR A 384 36.39 45.69 -20.50
C THR A 384 37.26 44.63 -19.81
N TYR A 385 38.59 44.72 -20.00
CA TYR A 385 39.57 43.90 -19.29
C TYR A 385 40.78 44.76 -18.93
N HIS A 386 41.17 44.84 -17.67
CA HIS A 386 42.25 45.61 -17.14
C HIS A 386 42.29 47.09 -17.61
N GLY A 387 41.11 47.68 -17.87
CA GLY A 387 41.00 49.07 -18.34
C GLY A 387 41.10 49.25 -19.85
N ASN A 388 41.23 48.16 -20.60
CA ASN A 388 41.25 48.14 -22.08
C ASN A 388 39.93 47.55 -22.61
N VAL A 389 39.62 47.81 -23.86
CA VAL A 389 38.56 47.13 -24.58
C VAL A 389 38.99 45.69 -24.89
N ALA A 390 38.11 44.71 -24.63
CA ALA A 390 38.38 43.31 -24.88
C ALA A 390 37.21 42.62 -25.55
N VAL A 391 37.51 41.60 -26.34
CA VAL A 391 36.52 40.69 -26.93
C VAL A 391 36.35 39.53 -26.01
N TRP A 392 35.11 39.29 -25.61
CA TRP A 392 34.70 38.16 -24.79
C TRP A 392 33.84 37.22 -25.59
N ARG A 393 34.03 35.94 -25.35
CA ARG A 393 33.18 34.85 -25.86
C ARG A 393 32.22 34.41 -24.77
N GLY A 394 30.90 34.30 -25.04
CA GLY A 394 29.89 33.94 -24.08
C GLY A 394 28.90 35.07 -23.79
N LEU A 395 28.21 34.96 -22.65
CA LEU A 395 27.17 35.90 -22.23
C LEU A 395 27.71 36.91 -21.23
N PRO A 396 27.42 38.24 -21.40
CA PRO A 396 27.84 39.25 -20.46
C PRO A 396 27.13 39.09 -19.09
N GLY A 397 27.89 39.21 -17.99
CA GLY A 397 27.37 39.17 -16.63
C GLY A 397 27.29 37.75 -16.05
N LYS A 398 26.50 37.60 -14.95
CA LYS A 398 26.30 36.33 -14.26
C LYS A 398 24.93 35.76 -14.61
N THR A 399 24.92 34.60 -15.23
CA THR A 399 23.68 33.85 -15.52
C THR A 399 23.53 32.75 -14.51
N LEU A 400 22.45 32.75 -13.69
CA LEU A 400 22.21 31.77 -12.59
C LEU A 400 23.36 31.71 -11.57
N GLY A 401 24.10 32.84 -11.36
CA GLY A 401 25.19 32.88 -10.39
C GLY A 401 26.55 32.41 -10.93
N VAL A 402 26.61 31.95 -12.18
CA VAL A 402 27.83 31.46 -12.85
C VAL A 402 28.22 32.43 -13.96
N GLU A 403 29.52 32.68 -14.11
CA GLU A 403 30.09 33.46 -15.20
C GLU A 403 30.31 32.56 -16.41
N LEU A 404 29.53 32.78 -17.48
CA LEU A 404 29.57 31.98 -18.70
C LEU A 404 30.23 32.78 -19.84
N HIS A 405 31.46 33.27 -19.59
CA HIS A 405 32.26 33.98 -20.59
C HIS A 405 33.73 33.70 -20.41
N TRP A 406 34.47 33.81 -21.52
CA TRP A 406 35.92 33.63 -21.61
C TRP A 406 36.50 34.78 -22.41
N LEU A 407 37.71 35.26 -22.01
CA LEU A 407 38.45 36.26 -22.76
C LEU A 407 38.93 35.65 -24.08
N GLU A 408 38.50 36.21 -25.20
CA GLU A 408 38.97 35.81 -26.54
C GLU A 408 40.18 36.59 -26.98
N SER A 409 40.13 37.91 -26.86
CA SER A 409 41.29 38.79 -27.18
C SER A 409 41.24 40.10 -26.43
N GLU A 410 42.41 40.65 -26.07
CA GLU A 410 42.58 41.98 -25.49
C GLU A 410 43.06 42.94 -26.57
N THR A 411 42.56 44.16 -26.55
CA THR A 411 43.01 45.22 -27.48
C THR A 411 43.86 46.26 -26.76
N SER A 412 44.62 47.04 -27.53
CA SER A 412 45.42 48.17 -27.01
C SER A 412 44.60 49.43 -26.76
N ILE A 413 43.29 49.44 -27.00
CA ILE A 413 42.41 50.61 -26.84
C ILE A 413 42.08 50.76 -25.36
N LYS A 414 42.50 51.86 -24.77
CA LYS A 414 42.15 52.19 -23.39
C LYS A 414 40.70 52.66 -23.31
N LEU A 415 40.01 52.22 -22.28
CA LEU A 415 38.62 52.64 -22.04
C LEU A 415 38.51 54.17 -21.83
N SER A 416 39.55 54.81 -21.25
CA SER A 416 39.59 56.22 -20.99
C SER A 416 39.63 57.10 -22.27
N ASP A 417 40.03 56.50 -23.38
CA ASP A 417 40.22 57.24 -24.66
C ASP A 417 38.91 57.26 -25.47
N LEU A 418 37.84 56.66 -24.96
CA LEU A 418 36.53 56.60 -25.60
C LEU A 418 35.52 57.53 -24.88
N PRO A 419 34.50 58.04 -25.58
CA PRO A 419 33.42 58.82 -24.96
C PRO A 419 32.71 58.09 -23.82
N GLU A 420 32.26 58.83 -22.79
CA GLU A 420 31.61 58.23 -21.59
C GLU A 420 30.43 57.31 -21.91
N ASP A 421 29.61 57.63 -22.91
CA ASP A 421 28.51 56.78 -23.35
C ASP A 421 29.01 55.43 -23.85
N THR A 422 30.07 55.38 -24.62
CA THR A 422 30.70 54.18 -25.13
C THR A 422 31.37 53.39 -24.01
N GLN A 423 31.99 54.05 -23.03
CA GLN A 423 32.56 53.39 -21.84
C GLN A 423 31.49 52.68 -21.04
N ASN A 424 30.34 53.29 -20.81
CA ASN A 424 29.24 52.70 -20.06
C ASN A 424 28.63 51.50 -20.79
N ARG A 425 28.50 51.57 -22.11
CA ARG A 425 28.03 50.45 -22.94
C ARG A 425 29.02 49.28 -22.95
N LEU A 426 30.31 49.54 -23.00
CA LEU A 426 31.37 48.52 -22.92
C LEU A 426 31.40 47.85 -21.55
N LYS A 427 31.17 48.57 -20.45
CA LYS A 427 31.04 48.03 -19.10
C LYS A 427 29.81 47.11 -18.98
N ALA A 428 28.72 47.40 -19.68
CA ALA A 428 27.53 46.58 -19.73
C ALA A 428 27.66 45.36 -20.67
N GLY A 429 28.65 45.39 -21.59
CA GLY A 429 28.83 44.39 -22.63
C GLY A 429 28.03 44.69 -23.90
N ILE A 430 28.71 44.92 -25.00
CA ILE A 430 28.10 45.20 -26.30
C ILE A 430 28.06 43.89 -27.10
N PRO A 431 26.87 43.28 -27.31
CA PRO A 431 26.78 42.05 -28.05
C PRO A 431 27.27 42.20 -29.50
N GLN A 432 27.94 41.15 -29.98
CA GLN A 432 28.46 41.04 -31.34
C GLN A 432 27.98 39.75 -31.97
N THR A 433 27.76 39.76 -33.28
CA THR A 433 27.26 38.56 -33.98
C THR A 433 28.36 37.50 -34.14
N ASN A 434 29.58 37.95 -34.34
CA ASN A 434 30.76 37.08 -34.50
C ASN A 434 32.05 37.88 -34.18
N VAL A 435 33.21 37.21 -34.28
CA VAL A 435 34.51 37.81 -34.02
C VAL A 435 34.85 38.92 -35.01
N ASP A 436 34.43 38.79 -36.27
CA ASP A 436 34.70 39.80 -37.32
C ASP A 436 33.92 41.08 -37.04
N ASP A 437 32.65 40.99 -36.63
CA ASP A 437 31.85 42.13 -36.19
C ASP A 437 32.49 42.86 -35.00
N ALA A 438 33.06 42.10 -34.07
CA ALA A 438 33.79 42.68 -32.94
C ALA A 438 35.06 43.43 -33.40
N GLN A 439 35.81 42.90 -34.36
CA GLN A 439 37.00 43.54 -34.94
C GLN A 439 36.64 44.77 -35.74
N ASP A 440 35.54 44.74 -36.48
CA ASP A 440 35.03 45.92 -37.20
C ASP A 440 34.64 47.08 -36.23
N THR A 441 34.02 46.69 -35.12
CA THR A 441 33.65 47.65 -34.07
C THR A 441 34.90 48.26 -33.40
N ILE A 442 35.91 47.42 -33.14
CA ILE A 442 37.20 47.83 -32.60
C ILE A 442 37.90 48.77 -33.59
N SER A 443 37.85 48.48 -34.89
CA SER A 443 38.44 49.37 -35.93
C SER A 443 37.75 50.68 -35.97
N LYS A 444 36.44 50.77 -35.81
CA LYS A 444 35.67 52.02 -35.69
C LYS A 444 36.10 52.85 -34.46
N TYR A 445 36.34 52.22 -33.35
CA TYR A 445 36.80 52.88 -32.13
C TYR A 445 38.21 53.40 -32.30
N ARG A 446 39.15 52.72 -32.99
CA ARG A 446 40.47 53.22 -33.32
C ARG A 446 40.36 54.51 -34.20
N HIS A 447 39.56 54.39 -35.24
CA HIS A 447 39.38 55.56 -36.14
C HIS A 447 38.81 56.75 -35.41
N GLN A 448 37.84 56.52 -34.51
CA GLN A 448 37.25 57.60 -33.69
C GLN A 448 38.30 58.29 -32.76
N ILE A 449 39.15 57.46 -32.13
CA ILE A 449 40.24 57.97 -31.27
C ILE A 449 41.27 58.76 -32.10
N ASP A 450 41.68 58.26 -33.27
CA ASP A 450 42.62 58.93 -34.15
C ASP A 450 42.05 60.26 -34.65
N GLU A 451 40.76 60.28 -34.99
CA GLU A 451 40.07 61.55 -35.37
C GLU A 451 40.00 62.55 -34.19
N GLU A 452 39.71 62.10 -32.99
CA GLU A 452 39.59 62.92 -31.79
C GLU A 452 40.98 63.49 -31.41
N GLN A 453 42.01 62.64 -31.46
CA GLN A 453 43.40 63.09 -31.24
C GLN A 453 43.86 64.10 -32.31
N THR A 454 43.51 63.86 -33.58
CA THR A 454 43.83 64.77 -34.67
C THR A 454 43.13 66.10 -34.47
N ARG A 455 41.85 66.11 -34.06
CA ARG A 455 41.13 67.35 -33.73
C ARG A 455 41.79 68.12 -32.58
N GLN A 456 42.16 67.44 -31.50
CA GLN A 456 42.80 68.02 -30.34
C GLN A 456 44.15 68.63 -30.70
N VAL A 457 44.91 67.96 -31.58
CA VAL A 457 46.20 68.54 -32.11
C VAL A 457 45.92 69.76 -32.94
N ILE A 458 44.94 69.77 -33.84
CA ILE A 458 44.56 70.90 -34.68
C ILE A 458 44.04 72.04 -33.81
N ASP A 459 43.19 71.80 -32.83
CA ASP A 459 42.68 72.81 -31.92
C ASP A 459 43.79 73.38 -31.04
N ALA A 460 44.72 72.56 -30.54
CA ALA A 460 45.86 73.01 -29.78
C ALA A 460 46.83 73.88 -30.65
N GLN A 461 46.98 73.52 -31.93
CA GLN A 461 47.80 74.27 -32.88
C GLN A 461 47.12 75.61 -33.25
N THR A 462 45.80 75.58 -33.44
CA THR A 462 44.99 76.79 -33.69
C THR A 462 45.03 77.75 -32.51
N ILE A 463 45.02 77.26 -31.30
CA ILE A 463 45.14 78.06 -30.06
C ILE A 463 46.54 78.67 -29.97
N ARG A 464 47.62 77.91 -30.31
CA ARG A 464 48.97 78.43 -30.36
C ARG A 464 49.15 79.55 -31.42
N ASP A 465 48.68 79.31 -32.64
CA ASP A 465 48.73 80.24 -33.72
C ASP A 465 47.97 81.58 -33.41
N ASN A 466 46.79 81.43 -32.73
CA ASN A 466 46.03 82.59 -32.26
C ASN A 466 46.71 83.30 -31.08
N THR A 467 47.47 82.59 -30.25
CA THR A 467 48.21 83.17 -29.13
C THR A 467 49.45 83.92 -29.67
N ASP A 468 50.16 83.37 -30.66
CA ASP A 468 51.31 84.01 -31.33
C ASP A 468 50.90 85.22 -32.18
N GLN A 469 49.73 85.16 -32.87
CA GLN A 469 49.18 86.34 -33.55
C GLN A 469 48.80 87.47 -32.59
N LYS A 470 48.28 87.10 -31.37
CA LYS A 470 47.95 88.14 -30.38
C LYS A 470 49.16 88.73 -29.74
N SER A 471 50.26 87.95 -29.53
CA SER A 471 51.53 88.48 -29.02
C SER A 471 52.25 89.38 -30.05
N THR A 472 52.14 89.05 -31.36
CA THR A 472 52.68 89.86 -32.45
C THR A 472 51.90 91.17 -32.62
N SER A 473 50.59 91.17 -32.48
CA SER A 473 49.73 92.33 -32.55
C SER A 473 49.87 93.26 -31.35
N GLU A 474 50.22 92.75 -30.17
CA GLU A 474 50.53 93.54 -28.98
C GLU A 474 51.93 94.15 -29.07
N SER A 475 52.93 93.43 -29.64
CA SER A 475 54.29 94.01 -29.87
C SER A 475 54.34 95.10 -30.96
N ASP A 476 53.50 94.99 -32.00
CA ASP A 476 53.38 96.02 -33.05
C ASP A 476 52.59 97.28 -32.55
N SER A 477 51.64 97.07 -31.61
CA SER A 477 50.91 98.14 -30.97
C SER A 477 51.81 98.95 -30.02
N GLU A 478 52.73 98.35 -29.30
CA GLU A 478 53.70 98.98 -28.43
C GLU A 478 54.76 99.75 -29.25
N LYS A 479 55.26 99.18 -30.36
CA LYS A 479 56.22 99.91 -31.25
C LYS A 479 55.60 101.11 -31.94
N THR A 480 54.31 101.08 -32.25
CA THR A 480 53.60 102.21 -32.86
C THR A 480 53.32 103.31 -31.84
N ALA A 481 53.11 102.91 -30.56
CA ALA A 481 52.93 103.86 -29.47
C ALA A 481 54.25 104.53 -29.07
N GLU A 482 55.42 103.86 -29.10
CA GLU A 482 56.74 104.48 -28.89
C GLU A 482 57.16 105.40 -30.01
N GLN A 483 56.89 105.13 -31.29
CA GLN A 483 57.17 105.98 -32.39
C GLN A 483 56.27 107.23 -32.44
N SER A 484 55.10 107.25 -31.90
CA SER A 484 54.23 108.41 -31.77
C SER A 484 54.62 109.30 -30.60
N ALA A 485 55.25 108.78 -29.55
CA ALA A 485 55.76 109.60 -28.43
C ALA A 485 57.08 110.31 -28.75
N GLU A 486 57.94 109.74 -29.64
CA GLU A 486 59.17 110.45 -30.08
C GLU A 486 58.92 111.58 -31.13
N ALA A 487 57.79 111.50 -31.86
CA ALA A 487 57.43 112.58 -32.81
C ALA A 487 56.85 113.88 -32.15
N GLU A 488 56.25 113.70 -30.92
CA GLU A 488 55.71 114.87 -30.17
C GLU A 488 56.75 115.62 -29.30
N ALA A 489 57.94 115.07 -29.13
CA ALA A 489 59.01 115.64 -28.32
C ALA A 489 59.98 116.52 -29.13
N SER A 490 59.83 116.53 -30.47
CA SER A 490 60.78 117.41 -31.36
C SER A 490 60.21 118.72 -31.87
N ASP A 491 59.00 119.08 -31.42
CA ASP A 491 58.44 120.40 -31.90
C ASP A 491 58.14 121.35 -30.74
N LYS A 492 59.04 121.35 -29.72
CA LYS A 492 59.14 122.48 -28.77
C LYS A 492 60.55 122.65 -28.30
N ASN A 493 61.33 123.29 -29.26
CA ASN A 493 62.35 124.27 -28.95
C ASN A 493 62.77 125.06 -30.24
#